data_f0abc22cbc3225cc8e9c220ddefbd72c
#
_entry.id   f0abc22cbc3225cc8e9c220ddefbd72c
#
_cell.length_a   1.000
_cell.length_b   1.000
_cell.length_c   1.000
_cell.angle_alpha   90.00
_cell.angle_beta   90.00
_cell.angle_gamma   90.00
#
_symmetry.space_group_name_H-M   'P 1'
#
loop_
_entity.id
_entity.type
_entity.pdbx_description
1 polymer ?
#
loop_
_entity_poly.entity_id
_entity_poly.type
_entity_poly.pdbx_seq_one_letter_code
_entity_poly.pdbx_strand_id
1 'polypeptide(L)'
;MTLSQSALLNKDREARYNARIKRTLDELVPISEKITLLVHASANRAALKGLKSGMRLEEAKRSMGDRTRTGSSGYFTNIVLKNPHRSMTFYGKKGERVEILLYLTEVRKLDGAFTPEQFTPVHFINDRLSGWGWKSLQLLKEGKRLGEDCQSKLLEAPLLPKKLLGV
;
A
#
# COMPACT_ATOMS: atom_id res chain seq x y z
N MET A 1 -8.22 -57.77 10.42
CA MET A 1 -7.37 -56.58 10.21
C MET A 1 -6.46 -56.44 11.40
N THR A 2 -5.16 -56.40 11.18
CA THR A 2 -4.19 -56.19 12.24
C THR A 2 -4.18 -54.71 12.63
N LEU A 3 -3.90 -54.38 13.89
CA LEU A 3 -3.82 -53.02 14.42
C LEU A 3 -2.93 -52.08 13.54
N SER A 4 -1.94 -52.62 12.86
CA SER A 4 -1.05 -51.88 11.96
C SER A 4 -1.73 -51.44 10.67
N GLN A 5 -2.68 -52.18 10.12
CA GLN A 5 -3.41 -51.81 8.91
C GLN A 5 -4.43 -50.67 9.17
N SER A 6 -5.09 -50.72 10.31
CA SER A 6 -6.01 -49.62 10.69
C SER A 6 -5.27 -48.30 10.96
N ALA A 7 -4.08 -48.36 11.56
CA ALA A 7 -3.23 -47.22 11.80
C ALA A 7 -2.73 -46.57 10.48
N LEU A 8 -2.36 -47.37 9.48
CA LEU A 8 -1.97 -46.90 8.15
C LEU A 8 -3.12 -46.22 7.41
N LEU A 9 -4.32 -46.82 7.45
CA LEU A 9 -5.53 -46.21 6.85
C LEU A 9 -5.91 -44.88 7.49
N ASN A 10 -5.77 -44.76 8.80
CA ASN A 10 -6.03 -43.49 9.50
C ASN A 10 -5.01 -42.40 9.12
N LYS A 11 -3.72 -42.77 9.06
CA LYS A 11 -2.66 -41.83 8.65
C LYS A 11 -2.85 -41.32 7.21
N ASP A 12 -3.29 -42.19 6.31
CA ASP A 12 -3.57 -41.82 4.91
C ASP A 12 -4.81 -40.93 4.78
N ARG A 13 -5.84 -41.19 5.60
CA ARG A 13 -7.04 -40.32 5.69
C ARG A 13 -6.69 -38.93 6.24
N GLU A 14 -5.89 -38.87 7.28
CA GLU A 14 -5.42 -37.63 7.88
C GLU A 14 -4.57 -36.80 6.90
N ALA A 15 -3.65 -37.45 6.17
CA ALA A 15 -2.84 -36.82 5.14
C ALA A 15 -3.70 -36.19 4.02
N ARG A 16 -4.72 -36.94 3.54
CA ARG A 16 -5.66 -36.41 2.51
C ARG A 16 -6.50 -35.24 3.04
N TYR A 17 -6.93 -35.31 4.27
CA TYR A 17 -7.68 -34.23 4.92
C TYR A 17 -6.82 -32.97 5.05
N ASN A 18 -5.61 -33.09 5.55
CA ASN A 18 -4.67 -31.99 5.69
C ASN A 18 -4.28 -31.37 4.34
N ALA A 19 -4.07 -32.18 3.30
CA ALA A 19 -3.82 -31.71 1.94
C ALA A 19 -5.01 -30.90 1.37
N ARG A 20 -6.24 -31.32 1.68
CA ARG A 20 -7.45 -30.58 1.27
C ARG A 20 -7.59 -29.26 2.00
N ILE A 21 -7.38 -29.24 3.32
CA ILE A 21 -7.38 -27.99 4.11
C ILE A 21 -6.33 -27.03 3.57
N LYS A 22 -5.10 -27.50 3.36
CA LYS A 22 -4.02 -26.69 2.82
C LYS A 22 -4.42 -26.04 1.49
N ARG A 23 -4.95 -26.80 0.54
CA ARG A 23 -5.40 -26.28 -0.75
C ARG A 23 -6.48 -25.20 -0.58
N THR A 24 -7.47 -25.44 0.28
CA THR A 24 -8.51 -24.45 0.55
C THR A 24 -7.96 -23.17 1.16
N LEU A 25 -6.99 -23.25 2.08
CA LEU A 25 -6.32 -22.10 2.65
C LEU A 25 -5.50 -21.34 1.60
N ASP A 26 -4.77 -22.05 0.74
CA ASP A 26 -3.99 -21.46 -0.35
C ASP A 26 -4.88 -20.69 -1.35
N GLU A 27 -6.15 -21.11 -1.54
CA GLU A 27 -7.13 -20.42 -2.35
C GLU A 27 -7.75 -19.20 -1.64
N LEU A 28 -7.96 -19.28 -0.32
CA LEU A 28 -8.63 -18.22 0.45
C LEU A 28 -7.70 -17.06 0.81
N VAL A 29 -6.41 -17.31 1.05
CA VAL A 29 -5.43 -16.29 1.44
C VAL A 29 -5.36 -15.16 0.41
N PRO A 30 -5.18 -15.41 -0.90
CA PRO A 30 -5.14 -14.32 -1.90
C PRO A 30 -6.41 -13.48 -1.94
N ILE A 31 -7.58 -14.10 -1.69
CA ILE A 31 -8.88 -13.41 -1.66
C ILE A 31 -8.94 -12.45 -0.47
N SER A 32 -8.52 -12.91 0.70
CA SER A 32 -8.49 -12.12 1.93
C SER A 32 -7.56 -10.90 1.81
N GLU A 33 -6.41 -11.07 1.19
CA GLU A 33 -5.45 -9.98 0.92
C GLU A 33 -6.03 -8.95 -0.05
N LYS A 34 -6.64 -9.41 -1.12
CA LYS A 34 -7.32 -8.55 -2.08
C LYS A 34 -8.39 -7.71 -1.41
N ILE A 35 -9.21 -8.30 -0.56
CA ILE A 35 -10.24 -7.59 0.20
C ILE A 35 -9.59 -6.54 1.11
N THR A 36 -8.53 -6.88 1.82
CA THR A 36 -7.82 -5.95 2.70
C THR A 36 -7.27 -4.74 1.95
N LEU A 37 -6.61 -4.96 0.80
CA LEU A 37 -6.09 -3.90 -0.07
C LEU A 37 -7.21 -3.02 -0.62
N LEU A 38 -8.30 -3.62 -1.10
CA LEU A 38 -9.45 -2.91 -1.65
C LEU A 38 -10.14 -2.05 -0.59
N VAL A 39 -10.32 -2.58 0.62
CA VAL A 39 -10.92 -1.85 1.75
C VAL A 39 -10.02 -0.67 2.13
N HIS A 40 -8.71 -0.88 2.19
CA HIS A 40 -7.74 0.19 2.51
C HIS A 40 -7.76 1.29 1.44
N ALA A 41 -7.69 0.93 0.16
CA ALA A 41 -7.74 1.87 -0.96
C ALA A 41 -9.08 2.63 -1.02
N SER A 42 -10.19 1.94 -0.79
CA SER A 42 -11.53 2.54 -0.76
C SER A 42 -11.68 3.55 0.37
N ALA A 43 -11.17 3.22 1.56
CA ALA A 43 -11.18 4.14 2.69
C ALA A 43 -10.34 5.40 2.43
N ASN A 44 -9.18 5.27 1.77
CA ASN A 44 -8.37 6.40 1.38
C ASN A 44 -9.08 7.29 0.34
N ARG A 45 -9.72 6.70 -0.69
CA ARG A 45 -10.54 7.48 -1.65
C ARG A 45 -11.68 8.23 -0.98
N ALA A 46 -12.34 7.64 -0.01
CA ALA A 46 -13.40 8.31 0.75
C ALA A 46 -12.84 9.49 1.57
N ALA A 47 -11.70 9.29 2.25
CA ALA A 47 -11.06 10.31 3.05
C ALA A 47 -10.54 11.50 2.21
N LEU A 48 -10.02 11.24 0.99
CA LEU A 48 -9.59 12.30 0.07
C LEU A 48 -10.71 13.30 -0.26
N LYS A 49 -11.97 12.85 -0.32
CA LYS A 49 -13.12 13.74 -0.57
C LYS A 49 -13.35 14.76 0.56
N GLY A 50 -12.86 14.48 1.76
CA GLY A 50 -12.95 15.37 2.92
C GLY A 50 -11.83 16.41 2.99
N LEU A 51 -10.80 16.32 2.15
CA LEU A 51 -9.69 17.26 2.16
C LEU A 51 -10.12 18.61 1.56
N LYS A 52 -9.61 19.69 2.16
CA LYS A 52 -9.86 21.07 1.71
C LYS A 52 -8.53 21.79 1.50
N SER A 53 -8.42 22.56 0.42
CA SER A 53 -7.24 23.39 0.16
C SER A 53 -6.94 24.30 1.36
N GLY A 54 -5.66 24.46 1.70
CA GLY A 54 -5.22 25.24 2.86
C GLY A 54 -5.29 24.51 4.21
N MET A 55 -5.87 23.29 4.29
CA MET A 55 -5.88 22.45 5.49
C MET A 55 -4.46 22.21 6.00
N ARG A 56 -4.26 22.19 7.32
CA ARG A 56 -2.94 21.91 7.90
C ARG A 56 -2.53 20.45 7.68
N LEU A 57 -1.22 20.21 7.55
CA LEU A 57 -0.65 18.87 7.34
C LEU A 57 -1.17 17.85 8.37
N GLU A 58 -1.13 18.21 9.66
CA GLU A 58 -1.57 17.29 10.73
C GLU A 58 -3.10 17.06 10.74
N GLU A 59 -3.87 18.04 10.33
CA GLU A 59 -5.32 17.91 10.16
C GLU A 59 -5.64 16.97 8.99
N ALA A 60 -4.95 17.15 7.87
CA ALA A 60 -5.10 16.26 6.72
C ALA A 60 -4.66 14.82 7.03
N LYS A 61 -3.55 14.63 7.73
CA LYS A 61 -3.11 13.30 8.20
C LYS A 61 -4.17 12.65 9.09
N ARG A 62 -4.77 13.38 10.02
CA ARG A 62 -5.86 12.87 10.87
C ARG A 62 -7.10 12.52 10.05
N SER A 63 -7.49 13.36 9.08
CA SER A 63 -8.62 13.11 8.19
C SER A 63 -8.40 11.86 7.33
N MET A 64 -7.20 11.65 6.82
CA MET A 64 -6.82 10.46 6.07
C MET A 64 -6.71 9.20 6.94
N GLY A 65 -6.50 9.38 8.24
CA GLY A 65 -6.36 8.33 9.24
C GLY A 65 -5.00 7.64 9.21
N ASP A 66 -4.46 7.39 10.39
CA ASP A 66 -3.27 6.56 10.60
C ASP A 66 -3.71 5.09 10.68
N ARG A 67 -3.75 4.42 9.53
CA ARG A 67 -4.14 3.03 9.43
C ARG A 67 -2.95 2.19 9.04
N THR A 68 -2.38 1.52 10.01
CA THR A 68 -1.45 0.44 9.74
C THR A 68 -2.24 -0.87 9.69
N ARG A 69 -2.23 -1.55 8.56
CA ARG A 69 -2.81 -2.88 8.41
C ARG A 69 -1.71 -3.85 8.01
N THR A 70 -1.63 -4.96 8.71
CA THR A 70 -0.80 -6.09 8.35
C THR A 70 -1.66 -7.08 7.59
N GLY A 71 -1.32 -7.37 6.35
CA GLY A 71 -1.83 -8.49 5.57
C GLY A 71 -0.77 -9.58 5.48
N SER A 72 -1.17 -10.83 5.45
CA SER A 72 -0.26 -11.94 5.18
C SER A 72 -0.38 -12.31 3.72
N SER A 73 0.67 -12.13 2.92
CA SER A 73 0.71 -12.68 1.57
C SER A 73 1.27 -14.09 1.65
N GLY A 74 0.40 -15.09 1.87
CA GLY A 74 0.76 -16.52 1.88
C GLY A 74 2.17 -16.82 2.41
N TYR A 75 2.36 -17.89 3.03
CA TYR A 75 3.55 -18.53 3.59
C TYR A 75 4.62 -17.70 4.33
N PHE A 76 5.00 -16.46 3.99
CA PHE A 76 6.12 -15.76 4.66
C PHE A 76 6.17 -14.24 4.54
N THR A 77 5.20 -13.56 3.98
CA THR A 77 5.29 -12.11 3.78
C THR A 77 4.14 -11.35 4.42
N ASN A 78 4.48 -10.63 5.48
CA ASN A 78 3.57 -9.64 6.04
C ASN A 78 3.63 -8.37 5.19
N ILE A 79 2.58 -8.07 4.46
CA ILE A 79 2.42 -6.77 3.80
C ILE A 79 1.96 -5.78 4.86
N VAL A 80 2.80 -4.81 5.17
CA VAL A 80 2.44 -3.71 6.06
C VAL A 80 1.96 -2.53 5.22
N LEU A 81 0.66 -2.30 5.20
CA LEU A 81 0.05 -1.13 4.59
C LEU A 81 0.02 0.01 5.61
N LYS A 82 0.81 1.02 5.37
CA LYS A 82 0.84 2.25 6.19
C LYS A 82 0.04 3.36 5.51
N ASN A 83 -0.50 4.26 6.30
CA ASN A 83 -1.15 5.48 5.85
C ASN A 83 -0.49 6.70 6.51
N PRO A 84 0.22 7.56 5.76
CA PRO A 84 0.52 7.41 4.33
C PRO A 84 1.47 6.23 4.06
N HIS A 85 1.41 5.67 2.85
CA HIS A 85 2.34 4.62 2.42
C HIS A 85 3.77 5.13 2.40
N ARG A 86 3.95 6.37 1.96
CA ARG A 86 5.23 7.06 1.88
C ARG A 86 5.08 8.55 2.11
N SER A 87 6.09 9.16 2.72
CA SER A 87 6.25 10.60 2.87
C SER A 87 7.60 11.04 2.29
N MET A 88 7.61 12.15 1.56
CA MET A 88 8.81 12.75 0.98
C MET A 88 8.78 14.25 1.18
N THR A 89 9.93 14.83 1.49
CA THR A 89 10.08 16.27 1.67
C THR A 89 11.08 16.81 0.66
N PHE A 90 10.72 17.90 0.00
CA PHE A 90 11.56 18.64 -0.95
C PHE A 90 11.57 20.12 -0.57
N TYR A 91 12.56 20.82 -1.09
CA TYR A 91 12.64 22.27 -0.94
C TYR A 91 12.57 22.92 -2.32
N GLY A 92 11.67 23.87 -2.49
CA GLY A 92 11.57 24.70 -3.70
C GLY A 92 12.73 25.68 -3.80
N LYS A 93 12.90 26.30 -4.98
CA LYS A 93 13.98 27.27 -5.25
C LYS A 93 13.94 28.50 -4.35
N LYS A 94 12.79 28.83 -3.81
CA LYS A 94 12.59 29.95 -2.86
C LYS A 94 12.62 29.51 -1.40
N GLY A 95 13.07 28.26 -1.12
CA GLY A 95 13.13 27.71 0.23
C GLY A 95 11.80 27.19 0.77
N GLU A 96 10.74 27.14 -0.05
CA GLU A 96 9.46 26.57 0.41
C GLU A 96 9.63 25.08 0.69
N ARG A 97 9.13 24.62 1.84
CA ARG A 97 9.06 23.19 2.16
C ARG A 97 7.86 22.58 1.44
N VAL A 98 8.11 21.60 0.60
CA VAL A 98 7.09 20.81 -0.09
C VAL A 98 7.10 19.40 0.48
N GLU A 99 6.01 18.96 1.07
CA GLU A 99 5.83 17.61 1.57
C GLU A 99 4.79 16.87 0.71
N ILE A 100 5.14 15.65 0.30
CA ILE A 100 4.29 14.81 -0.54
C ILE A 100 4.03 13.52 0.21
N LEU A 101 2.76 13.20 0.42
CA LEU A 101 2.29 11.98 1.05
C LEU A 101 1.62 11.10 -0.01
N LEU A 102 2.03 9.84 -0.13
CA LEU A 102 1.44 8.88 -1.06
C LEU A 102 0.44 7.99 -0.32
N TYR A 103 -0.80 7.97 -0.79
CA TYR A 103 -1.88 7.14 -0.27
C TYR A 103 -2.31 6.12 -1.31
N LEU A 104 -2.37 4.84 -0.94
CA LEU A 104 -2.90 3.79 -1.81
C LEU A 104 -4.40 4.04 -2.03
N THR A 105 -4.80 4.25 -3.29
CA THR A 105 -6.18 4.58 -3.66
C THR A 105 -6.76 3.63 -4.71
N GLU A 106 -5.92 2.88 -5.40
CA GLU A 106 -6.34 1.92 -6.40
C GLU A 106 -5.58 0.60 -6.23
N VAL A 107 -6.23 -0.52 -6.53
CA VAL A 107 -5.61 -1.85 -6.55
C VAL A 107 -5.85 -2.45 -7.93
N ARG A 108 -4.80 -2.53 -8.75
CA ARG A 108 -4.89 -3.04 -10.13
C ARG A 108 -4.53 -4.51 -10.22
N LYS A 109 -3.42 -4.90 -9.62
CA LYS A 109 -2.91 -6.27 -9.64
C LYS A 109 -2.56 -6.72 -8.22
N LEU A 110 -2.54 -8.02 -8.01
CA LEU A 110 -2.21 -8.67 -6.74
C LEU A 110 -0.86 -9.39 -6.77
N ASP A 111 -0.04 -9.07 -7.77
CA ASP A 111 1.29 -9.65 -7.94
C ASP A 111 2.34 -9.09 -6.93
N GLY A 112 1.88 -8.33 -5.94
CA GLY A 112 2.73 -7.73 -4.92
C GLY A 112 3.52 -6.51 -5.40
N ALA A 113 3.45 -6.15 -6.68
CA ALA A 113 4.08 -4.94 -7.21
C ALA A 113 3.09 -3.78 -7.19
N PHE A 114 3.39 -2.77 -6.39
CA PHE A 114 2.66 -1.50 -6.45
C PHE A 114 3.29 -0.60 -7.51
N THR A 115 2.45 -0.08 -8.41
CA THR A 115 2.86 0.93 -9.39
C THR A 115 2.46 2.33 -8.93
N PRO A 116 3.14 3.39 -9.38
CA PRO A 116 2.83 4.77 -8.96
C PRO A 116 1.36 5.15 -9.17
N GLU A 117 0.72 4.63 -10.22
CA GLU A 117 -0.67 4.95 -10.58
C GLU A 117 -1.69 4.45 -9.54
N GLN A 118 -1.30 3.48 -8.70
CA GLN A 118 -2.15 2.98 -7.62
C GLN A 118 -2.23 3.94 -6.42
N PHE A 119 -1.33 4.94 -6.40
CA PHE A 119 -1.26 5.92 -5.33
C PHE A 119 -1.78 7.29 -5.78
N THR A 120 -2.37 7.99 -4.84
CA THR A 120 -2.70 9.41 -4.99
C THR A 120 -1.72 10.22 -4.14
N PRO A 121 -0.90 11.07 -4.75
CA PRO A 121 -0.08 12.03 -4.01
C PRO A 121 -0.94 13.14 -3.43
N VAL A 122 -0.72 13.47 -2.16
CA VAL A 122 -1.27 14.63 -1.47
C VAL A 122 -0.09 15.53 -1.12
N HIS A 123 -0.10 16.78 -1.58
CA HIS A 123 1.05 17.66 -1.45
C HIS A 123 0.74 18.94 -0.67
N PHE A 124 1.71 19.33 0.13
CA PHE A 124 1.67 20.47 1.04
C PHE A 124 2.79 21.45 0.71
N ILE A 125 2.53 22.73 0.89
CA ILE A 125 3.53 23.79 0.83
C ILE A 125 3.52 24.51 2.18
N ASN A 126 4.67 24.53 2.85
CA ASN A 126 4.80 25.13 4.18
C ASN A 126 3.68 24.69 5.12
N ASP A 127 3.49 23.35 5.23
CA ASP A 127 2.48 22.68 6.07
C ASP A 127 1.01 22.96 5.71
N ARG A 128 0.73 23.56 4.54
CA ARG A 128 -0.62 23.79 4.04
C ARG A 128 -0.92 22.96 2.81
N LEU A 129 -2.07 22.31 2.81
CA LEU A 129 -2.53 21.48 1.67
C LEU A 129 -2.67 22.35 0.42
N SER A 130 -1.87 22.04 -0.59
CA SER A 130 -1.88 22.70 -1.89
C SER A 130 -2.76 21.96 -2.90
N GLY A 131 -2.84 20.62 -2.79
CA GLY A 131 -3.67 19.82 -3.66
C GLY A 131 -3.36 18.32 -3.56
N TRP A 132 -3.98 17.53 -4.42
CA TRP A 132 -3.76 16.09 -4.53
C TRP A 132 -3.93 15.58 -5.96
N GLY A 133 -3.42 14.39 -6.20
CA GLY A 133 -3.41 13.75 -7.51
C GLY A 133 -2.19 14.10 -8.35
N TRP A 134 -1.85 13.22 -9.29
CA TRP A 134 -0.65 13.36 -10.12
C TRP A 134 -0.65 14.60 -11.01
N LYS A 135 -1.81 14.94 -11.58
CA LYS A 135 -1.94 16.16 -12.41
C LYS A 135 -1.68 17.43 -11.60
N SER A 136 -2.22 17.52 -10.37
CA SER A 136 -1.99 18.65 -9.47
C SER A 136 -0.52 18.73 -9.04
N LEU A 137 0.11 17.59 -8.76
CA LEU A 137 1.53 17.53 -8.43
C LEU A 137 2.42 17.95 -9.61
N GLN A 138 2.07 17.60 -10.84
CA GLN A 138 2.78 18.05 -12.03
C GLN A 138 2.72 19.56 -12.20
N LEU A 139 1.54 20.17 -12.05
CA LEU A 139 1.38 21.64 -12.08
C LEU A 139 2.19 22.31 -10.98
N LEU A 140 2.23 21.72 -9.78
CA LEU A 140 3.06 22.23 -8.70
C LEU A 140 4.55 22.22 -9.06
N LYS A 141 5.04 21.15 -9.68
CA LYS A 141 6.43 21.03 -10.12
C LYS A 141 6.80 22.09 -11.13
N GLU A 142 5.97 22.29 -12.13
CA GLU A 142 6.16 23.30 -13.19
C GLU A 142 6.16 24.71 -12.59
N GLY A 143 5.18 25.02 -11.74
CA GLY A 143 5.05 26.34 -11.09
C GLY A 143 6.14 26.66 -10.08
N LYS A 144 6.60 25.67 -9.31
CA LYS A 144 7.61 25.83 -8.26
C LYS A 144 9.03 25.49 -8.70
N ARG A 145 9.21 25.00 -9.93
CA ARG A 145 10.48 24.49 -10.46
C ARG A 145 11.17 23.54 -9.45
N LEU A 146 10.38 22.63 -8.89
CA LEU A 146 10.92 21.49 -8.13
C LEU A 146 11.78 20.69 -9.10
N GLY A 147 13.05 20.45 -8.74
CA GLY A 147 14.02 19.82 -9.63
C GLY A 147 13.58 18.43 -10.11
N GLU A 148 14.16 17.96 -11.20
CA GLU A 148 13.92 16.61 -11.78
C GLU A 148 14.12 15.49 -10.76
N ASP A 149 14.98 15.68 -9.76
CA ASP A 149 15.17 14.83 -8.59
C ASP A 149 13.87 14.46 -7.84
N CYS A 150 12.83 15.31 -7.91
CA CYS A 150 11.56 15.02 -7.28
C CYS A 150 10.82 13.90 -8.00
N GLN A 151 10.97 13.80 -9.33
CA GLN A 151 10.31 12.78 -10.13
C GLN A 151 11.01 11.44 -10.02
N SER A 152 12.33 11.40 -10.14
CA SER A 152 13.12 10.18 -10.00
C SER A 152 12.93 9.57 -8.61
N LYS A 153 13.03 10.35 -7.54
CA LYS A 153 12.79 9.85 -6.17
C LYS A 153 11.38 9.35 -5.91
N LEU A 154 10.36 9.91 -6.60
CA LEU A 154 8.99 9.41 -6.54
C LEU A 154 8.81 8.08 -7.27
N LEU A 155 9.54 7.89 -8.38
CA LEU A 155 9.42 6.73 -9.27
C LEU A 155 10.44 5.63 -8.93
N GLU A 156 11.69 6.00 -8.57
CA GLU A 156 12.80 5.07 -8.38
C GLU A 156 12.83 4.38 -7.02
N ALA A 157 12.20 4.98 -6.01
CA ALA A 157 12.19 4.31 -4.74
C ALA A 157 11.27 3.10 -4.78
N PRO A 158 11.77 1.89 -4.48
CA PRO A 158 10.96 0.69 -4.51
C PRO A 158 9.76 0.88 -3.60
N LEU A 159 8.57 0.78 -4.17
CA LEU A 159 7.30 0.87 -3.43
C LEU A 159 7.14 -0.35 -2.49
N LEU A 160 8.01 -1.35 -2.66
CA LEU A 160 8.16 -2.51 -1.78
C LEU A 160 9.64 -2.70 -1.40
N PRO A 161 9.94 -3.16 -0.18
CA PRO A 161 11.28 -3.58 0.16
C PRO A 161 11.71 -4.76 -0.75
N LYS A 162 12.88 -4.68 -1.36
CA LYS A 162 13.49 -5.71 -2.24
C LYS A 162 13.55 -7.13 -1.63
N LYS A 163 13.28 -7.29 -0.35
CA LYS A 163 13.27 -8.58 0.37
C LYS A 163 12.08 -9.49 0.02
N LEU A 164 11.15 -9.04 -0.82
CA LEU A 164 9.96 -9.80 -1.22
C LEU A 164 10.05 -10.40 -2.62
N LEU A 165 11.07 -10.04 -3.40
CA LEU A 165 11.44 -10.74 -4.60
C LEU A 165 12.49 -11.79 -4.20
N GLY A 166 12.04 -13.03 -3.94
CA GLY A 166 12.94 -14.15 -3.72
C GLY A 166 13.87 -14.31 -4.93
N VAL A 167 15.08 -13.81 -4.82
CA VAL A 167 16.30 -14.19 -5.52
C VAL A 167 17.36 -14.33 -4.45
#